data_cfb236383abcdd5e789dc70ffa9f52b7
#
_entry.id   cfb236383abcdd5e789dc70ffa9f52b7
#
_cell.length_a   1.000
_cell.length_b   1.000
_cell.length_c   1.000
_cell.angle_alpha   90.00
_cell.angle_beta   90.00
_cell.angle_gamma   90.00
#
_symmetry.space_group_name_H-M   'P 1'
#
loop_
_entity.id
_entity.type
_entity.pdbx_description
1 polymer ?
#
loop_
_entity_poly.entity_id
_entity_poly.type
_entity_poly.pdbx_seq_one_letter_code
_entity_poly.pdbx_strand_id
1 'polypeptide(L)'
;LNTQYQKDMVLNQARETFNDDTIEKLDNILHVQHLGVNREDIVSDINEKPEKIIVFNHRPDTYKHFKQFIAVTDKLWEMRQDFSVWVPLLDAPNHDQEGRFREYVDTKRGDKNLPKKLNYYNELKKCYMGFSPKQKYGGWSVATTDGMMNGVPYIMFDDTYYHELYAKGDFFQNDHDAVMLLNKYLDDPRYRNEEAEKALDWVRENLVYSDEIVKMNDYMNDLLSRQKVMGDSIKLKEIIDFIKKGPATKKQLMDFVGWGRGIKWTPYRRALMDHPNIFDTMDEYPTYIWDDC
;
A
#
# COMPACT_ATOMS: atom_id res chain seq x y z
N LEU A 1 6.24 -1.76 -2.63
CA LEU A 1 5.43 -0.76 -3.34
C LEU A 1 3.95 -1.14 -3.26
N ASN A 2 3.05 -0.16 -3.36
CA ASN A 2 1.62 -0.42 -3.14
C ASN A 2 0.86 -0.75 -4.43
N THR A 3 1.41 -0.46 -5.59
CA THR A 3 0.80 -0.72 -6.90
C THR A 3 1.85 -1.13 -7.93
N GLN A 4 1.43 -1.85 -8.96
CA GLN A 4 2.26 -2.12 -10.15
C GLN A 4 2.64 -0.80 -10.84
N TYR A 5 1.70 0.15 -10.90
CA TYR A 5 1.97 1.49 -11.40
C TYR A 5 3.19 2.16 -10.72
N GLN A 6 3.29 2.08 -9.38
CA GLN A 6 4.45 2.61 -8.65
C GLN A 6 5.74 1.83 -8.98
N LYS A 7 5.66 0.51 -9.14
CA LYS A 7 6.79 -0.32 -9.55
C LYS A 7 7.29 0.11 -10.92
N ASP A 8 6.39 0.25 -11.87
CA ASP A 8 6.72 0.65 -13.24
C ASP A 8 7.31 2.08 -13.29
N MET A 9 6.78 3.01 -12.50
CA MET A 9 7.36 4.36 -12.36
C MET A 9 8.81 4.31 -11.86
N VAL A 10 9.09 3.53 -10.81
CA VAL A 10 10.45 3.41 -10.25
C VAL A 10 11.40 2.79 -11.28
N LEU A 11 10.98 1.73 -11.97
CA LEU A 11 11.79 1.09 -13.00
C LEU A 11 12.04 1.99 -14.20
N ASN A 12 11.03 2.74 -14.65
CA ASN A 12 11.17 3.70 -15.75
C ASN A 12 12.14 4.82 -15.40
N GLN A 13 12.04 5.38 -14.18
CA GLN A 13 13.00 6.38 -13.72
C GLN A 13 14.42 5.82 -13.59
N ALA A 14 14.55 4.58 -13.11
CA ALA A 14 15.85 3.92 -12.98
C ALA A 14 16.52 3.67 -14.35
N ARG A 15 15.76 3.38 -15.41
CA ARG A 15 16.28 3.20 -16.77
C ARG A 15 16.99 4.44 -17.34
N GLU A 16 16.68 5.62 -16.83
CA GLU A 16 17.38 6.85 -17.22
C GLU A 16 18.83 6.91 -16.71
N THR A 17 19.18 6.10 -15.69
CA THR A 17 20.46 6.21 -14.98
C THR A 17 21.25 4.90 -14.97
N PHE A 18 20.59 3.75 -14.98
CA PHE A 18 21.21 2.44 -14.79
C PHE A 18 21.13 1.58 -16.06
N ASN A 19 22.04 0.62 -16.17
CA ASN A 19 22.06 -0.38 -17.24
C ASN A 19 21.00 -1.47 -17.03
N ASP A 20 20.72 -2.26 -18.09
CA ASP A 20 19.68 -3.28 -18.11
C ASP A 20 19.87 -4.36 -17.01
N ASP A 21 21.10 -4.78 -16.73
CA ASP A 21 21.43 -5.76 -15.69
C ASP A 21 21.02 -5.25 -14.28
N THR A 22 21.24 -3.96 -14.03
CA THR A 22 20.81 -3.31 -12.78
C THR A 22 19.28 -3.16 -12.72
N ILE A 23 18.63 -2.85 -13.85
CA ILE A 23 17.16 -2.75 -13.92
C ILE A 23 16.53 -4.12 -13.67
N GLU A 24 17.06 -5.19 -14.27
CA GLU A 24 16.57 -6.56 -14.02
C GLU A 24 16.71 -6.94 -12.54
N LYS A 25 17.84 -6.61 -11.90
CA LYS A 25 18.02 -6.83 -10.45
C LYS A 25 17.01 -6.02 -9.62
N LEU A 26 16.76 -4.75 -9.97
CA LEU A 26 15.75 -3.93 -9.31
C LEU A 26 14.34 -4.52 -9.47
N ASP A 27 13.96 -4.95 -10.66
CA ASP A 27 12.66 -5.55 -10.92
C ASP A 27 12.43 -6.81 -10.07
N ASN A 28 13.46 -7.64 -9.93
CA ASN A 28 13.42 -8.86 -9.14
C ASN A 28 13.30 -8.64 -7.63
N ILE A 29 13.74 -7.49 -7.09
CA ILE A 29 13.64 -7.16 -5.66
C ILE A 29 12.45 -6.26 -5.32
N LEU A 30 11.87 -5.58 -6.31
CA LEU A 30 10.70 -4.73 -6.12
C LEU A 30 9.43 -5.57 -6.09
N HIS A 31 8.84 -5.71 -4.93
CA HIS A 31 7.57 -6.41 -4.73
C HIS A 31 6.40 -5.42 -4.62
N VAL A 32 5.26 -5.78 -5.23
CA VAL A 32 4.00 -5.04 -5.10
C VAL A 32 3.18 -5.69 -4.01
N GLN A 33 2.77 -4.88 -3.03
CA GLN A 33 1.95 -5.29 -1.91
C GLN A 33 0.82 -4.28 -1.73
N HIS A 34 -0.40 -4.66 -2.01
CA HIS A 34 -1.56 -3.81 -1.82
C HIS A 34 -1.79 -3.53 -0.33
N LEU A 35 -2.32 -2.33 -0.02
CA LEU A 35 -2.76 -2.01 1.32
C LEU A 35 -4.15 -2.60 1.55
N GLY A 36 -4.24 -3.51 2.50
CA GLY A 36 -5.50 -4.12 2.88
C GLY A 36 -6.30 -3.31 3.91
N VAL A 37 -7.51 -3.76 4.18
CA VAL A 37 -8.39 -3.28 5.25
C VAL A 37 -8.63 -4.41 6.26
N ASN A 38 -8.92 -4.07 7.53
CA ASN A 38 -9.29 -5.08 8.50
C ASN A 38 -10.69 -5.61 8.19
N ARG A 39 -10.84 -6.93 8.21
CA ARG A 39 -12.12 -7.60 7.94
C ARG A 39 -13.25 -7.12 8.85
N GLU A 40 -12.95 -6.86 10.12
CA GLU A 40 -13.88 -6.36 11.13
C GLU A 40 -14.35 -4.91 10.91
N ASP A 41 -13.60 -4.13 10.14
CA ASP A 41 -13.98 -2.75 9.80
C ASP A 41 -14.93 -2.69 8.58
N ILE A 42 -15.04 -3.78 7.81
CA ILE A 42 -15.90 -3.85 6.63
C ILE A 42 -17.36 -3.98 7.07
N VAL A 43 -18.22 -3.11 6.55
CA VAL A 43 -19.66 -3.20 6.87
C VAL A 43 -20.28 -4.48 6.32
N SER A 44 -21.34 -5.00 6.98
CA SER A 44 -22.08 -6.17 6.51
C SER A 44 -22.95 -5.85 5.29
N ASP A 45 -23.50 -4.64 5.22
CA ASP A 45 -24.44 -4.24 4.18
C ASP A 45 -24.25 -2.77 3.83
N ILE A 46 -24.66 -2.39 2.63
CA ILE A 46 -24.71 -0.98 2.24
C ILE A 46 -25.83 -0.24 2.97
N ASN A 47 -25.70 1.08 3.09
CA ASN A 47 -26.82 1.94 3.43
C ASN A 47 -27.61 2.24 2.15
N GLU A 48 -28.81 1.68 1.99
CA GLU A 48 -29.66 1.86 0.81
C GLU A 48 -30.27 3.27 0.69
N LYS A 49 -30.33 4.01 1.80
CA LYS A 49 -30.91 5.36 1.88
C LYS A 49 -29.97 6.35 2.57
N PRO A 50 -28.77 6.55 2.04
CA PRO A 50 -27.82 7.50 2.62
C PRO A 50 -28.27 8.95 2.37
N GLU A 51 -27.69 9.85 3.14
CA GLU A 51 -27.82 11.29 2.90
C GLU A 51 -27.12 11.67 1.59
N LYS A 52 -27.68 12.59 0.80
CA LYS A 52 -27.06 13.07 -0.45
C LYS A 52 -25.80 13.89 -0.18
N ILE A 53 -24.77 13.22 0.36
CA ILE A 53 -23.47 13.80 0.71
C ILE A 53 -22.41 13.23 -0.23
N ILE A 54 -21.72 14.11 -0.92
CA ILE A 54 -20.51 13.77 -1.67
C ILE A 54 -19.31 13.96 -0.74
N VAL A 55 -18.55 12.88 -0.48
CA VAL A 55 -17.38 12.97 0.42
C VAL A 55 -16.08 13.14 -0.35
N PHE A 56 -15.25 14.07 0.12
CA PHE A 56 -13.84 14.20 -0.24
C PHE A 56 -13.00 13.91 1.00
N ASN A 57 -12.70 12.65 1.25
CA ASN A 57 -11.96 12.20 2.43
C ASN A 57 -10.44 12.11 2.20
N HIS A 58 -9.95 12.68 1.11
CA HIS A 58 -8.53 12.93 0.90
C HIS A 58 -8.08 14.19 1.66
N ARG A 59 -6.77 14.33 1.89
CA ARG A 59 -6.22 15.60 2.34
C ARG A 59 -6.48 16.67 1.29
N PRO A 60 -7.00 17.86 1.67
CA PRO A 60 -7.31 18.94 0.72
C PRO A 60 -6.03 19.70 0.28
N ASP A 61 -5.01 18.97 -0.12
CA ASP A 61 -3.73 19.49 -0.60
C ASP A 61 -3.72 19.62 -2.12
N THR A 62 -2.84 20.46 -2.65
CA THR A 62 -2.72 20.70 -4.10
C THR A 62 -2.39 19.44 -4.89
N TYR A 63 -1.58 18.51 -4.34
CA TYR A 63 -1.23 17.26 -5.00
C TYR A 63 -2.38 16.25 -5.04
N LYS A 64 -3.45 16.45 -4.26
CA LYS A 64 -4.72 15.70 -4.29
C LYS A 64 -5.80 16.43 -5.10
N HIS A 65 -5.43 17.47 -5.86
CA HIS A 65 -6.32 18.22 -6.73
C HIS A 65 -7.63 18.68 -6.06
N PHE A 66 -7.56 19.11 -4.80
CA PHE A 66 -8.74 19.56 -4.04
C PHE A 66 -9.47 20.71 -4.76
N LYS A 67 -8.74 21.64 -5.40
CA LYS A 67 -9.36 22.72 -6.18
C LYS A 67 -10.20 22.22 -7.35
N GLN A 68 -9.79 21.13 -8.00
CA GLN A 68 -10.58 20.48 -9.04
C GLN A 68 -11.90 19.94 -8.46
N PHE A 69 -11.84 19.26 -7.32
CA PHE A 69 -13.04 18.77 -6.64
C PHE A 69 -14.03 19.91 -6.35
N ILE A 70 -13.56 21.03 -5.79
CA ILE A 70 -14.40 22.20 -5.53
C ILE A 70 -14.97 22.79 -6.82
N ALA A 71 -14.16 22.91 -7.90
CA ALA A 71 -14.64 23.39 -9.20
C ALA A 71 -15.74 22.49 -9.80
N VAL A 72 -15.60 21.18 -9.66
CA VAL A 72 -16.60 20.19 -10.11
C VAL A 72 -17.90 20.32 -9.32
N THR A 73 -17.79 20.41 -7.97
CA THR A 73 -18.97 20.53 -7.10
C THR A 73 -19.64 21.90 -7.21
N ASP A 74 -18.91 23.00 -7.45
CA ASP A 74 -19.49 24.30 -7.77
C ASP A 74 -20.33 24.25 -9.05
N LYS A 75 -19.82 23.63 -10.13
CA LYS A 75 -20.60 23.43 -11.36
C LYS A 75 -21.84 22.56 -11.15
N LEU A 76 -21.72 21.51 -10.34
CA LEU A 76 -22.87 20.67 -9.99
C LEU A 76 -23.89 21.47 -9.16
N TRP A 77 -23.44 22.34 -8.24
CA TRP A 77 -24.31 23.19 -7.43
C TRP A 77 -25.09 24.21 -8.24
N GLU A 78 -24.56 24.70 -9.36
CA GLU A 78 -25.27 25.53 -10.33
C GLU A 78 -26.44 24.77 -11.00
N MET A 79 -26.33 23.45 -11.14
CA MET A 79 -27.34 22.61 -11.79
C MET A 79 -28.41 22.12 -10.80
N ARG A 80 -28.00 21.82 -9.55
CA ARG A 80 -28.87 21.24 -8.51
C ARG A 80 -28.35 21.58 -7.10
N GLN A 81 -29.24 21.77 -6.16
CA GLN A 81 -28.90 22.17 -4.79
C GLN A 81 -29.47 21.20 -3.73
N ASP A 82 -29.69 19.93 -4.13
CA ASP A 82 -30.24 18.89 -3.27
C ASP A 82 -29.16 17.93 -2.70
N PHE A 83 -27.92 18.38 -2.63
CA PHE A 83 -26.80 17.64 -2.05
C PHE A 83 -25.97 18.55 -1.14
N SER A 84 -25.09 17.93 -0.36
CA SER A 84 -24.02 18.62 0.38
C SER A 84 -22.68 17.91 0.15
N VAL A 85 -21.59 18.56 0.56
CA VAL A 85 -20.22 18.01 0.45
C VAL A 85 -19.63 17.90 1.85
N TRP A 86 -18.99 16.78 2.13
CA TRP A 86 -18.25 16.60 3.37
C TRP A 86 -16.74 16.50 3.09
N VAL A 87 -15.96 17.36 3.76
CA VAL A 87 -14.48 17.40 3.67
C VAL A 87 -13.88 17.29 5.07
N PRO A 88 -13.73 16.06 5.62
CA PRO A 88 -13.36 15.86 7.03
C PRO A 88 -11.99 16.43 7.43
N LEU A 89 -11.09 16.66 6.48
CA LEU A 89 -9.71 17.09 6.73
C LEU A 89 -9.45 18.56 6.35
N LEU A 90 -10.48 19.33 5.97
CA LEU A 90 -10.28 20.71 5.50
C LEU A 90 -9.78 21.66 6.62
N ASP A 91 -10.14 21.40 7.87
CA ASP A 91 -9.72 22.20 9.01
C ASP A 91 -8.33 21.85 9.56
N ALA A 92 -7.64 20.88 8.97
CA ALA A 92 -6.29 20.50 9.39
C ALA A 92 -5.28 21.63 9.07
N PRO A 93 -4.25 21.83 9.91
CA PRO A 93 -3.20 22.82 9.64
C PRO A 93 -2.52 22.60 8.28
N ASN A 94 -2.17 23.70 7.62
CA ASN A 94 -1.47 23.72 6.32
C ASN A 94 -2.26 23.19 5.11
N HIS A 95 -3.57 22.99 5.24
CA HIS A 95 -4.42 22.58 4.14
C HIS A 95 -5.09 23.76 3.45
N ASP A 96 -5.45 23.58 2.18
CA ASP A 96 -6.22 24.55 1.41
C ASP A 96 -7.60 24.74 2.05
N GLN A 97 -7.94 26.00 2.36
CA GLN A 97 -9.18 26.37 3.03
C GLN A 97 -10.25 26.89 2.04
N GLU A 98 -9.99 26.83 0.74
CA GLU A 98 -10.85 27.46 -0.28
C GLU A 98 -12.29 26.96 -0.22
N GLY A 99 -12.52 25.64 -0.04
CA GLY A 99 -13.85 25.06 0.08
C GLY A 99 -14.63 25.41 1.34
N ARG A 100 -13.98 25.95 2.38
CA ARG A 100 -14.62 26.28 3.67
C ARG A 100 -15.75 27.30 3.56
N PHE A 101 -15.68 28.15 2.58
CA PHE A 101 -16.60 29.28 2.42
C PHE A 101 -17.82 28.95 1.53
N ARG A 102 -17.95 27.72 1.02
CA ARG A 102 -19.11 27.28 0.27
C ARG A 102 -20.19 26.82 1.25
N GLU A 103 -21.43 27.30 1.05
CA GLU A 103 -22.56 26.99 1.95
C GLU A 103 -22.90 25.49 2.01
N TYR A 104 -22.61 24.75 0.94
CA TYR A 104 -22.87 23.32 0.84
C TYR A 104 -21.70 22.43 1.34
N VAL A 105 -20.58 23.03 1.79
CA VAL A 105 -19.40 22.30 2.30
C VAL A 105 -19.42 22.22 3.82
N ASP A 106 -19.51 21.01 4.34
CA ASP A 106 -19.45 20.70 5.76
C ASP A 106 -18.08 20.08 6.12
N THR A 107 -17.46 20.58 7.18
CA THR A 107 -16.16 20.11 7.69
C THR A 107 -16.25 19.53 9.10
N LYS A 108 -17.42 19.60 9.75
CA LYS A 108 -17.58 19.37 11.20
C LYS A 108 -18.58 18.28 11.56
N ARG A 109 -18.81 17.32 10.65
CA ARG A 109 -19.75 16.23 10.91
C ARG A 109 -19.21 15.26 11.99
N GLY A 110 -20.16 14.63 12.66
CA GLY A 110 -19.93 13.52 13.57
C GLY A 110 -19.94 13.87 15.06
N ASP A 111 -19.89 12.84 15.88
CA ASP A 111 -19.90 12.96 17.35
C ASP A 111 -18.46 13.03 17.89
N LYS A 112 -18.12 14.19 18.46
CA LYS A 112 -16.79 14.45 19.04
C LYS A 112 -16.45 13.59 20.28
N ASN A 113 -17.46 12.92 20.86
CA ASN A 113 -17.27 12.04 22.01
C ASN A 113 -16.84 10.63 21.60
N LEU A 114 -16.96 10.27 20.32
CA LEU A 114 -16.52 8.97 19.81
C LEU A 114 -15.02 8.95 19.47
N PRO A 115 -14.36 7.79 19.53
CA PRO A 115 -13.02 7.61 18.99
C PRO A 115 -12.96 8.09 17.52
N LYS A 116 -11.88 8.78 17.14
CA LYS A 116 -11.76 9.44 15.82
C LYS A 116 -12.06 8.49 14.64
N LYS A 117 -11.52 7.27 14.66
CA LYS A 117 -11.75 6.26 13.61
C LYS A 117 -13.23 5.86 13.53
N LEU A 118 -13.84 5.56 14.67
CA LEU A 118 -15.24 5.14 14.73
C LEU A 118 -16.17 6.27 14.28
N ASN A 119 -15.93 7.49 14.74
CA ASN A 119 -16.66 8.68 14.30
C ASN A 119 -16.59 8.87 12.79
N TYR A 120 -15.38 8.80 12.23
CA TYR A 120 -15.14 8.93 10.79
C TYR A 120 -15.89 7.86 9.98
N TYR A 121 -15.82 6.59 10.37
CA TYR A 121 -16.54 5.52 9.66
C TYR A 121 -18.06 5.62 9.80
N ASN A 122 -18.58 6.06 10.96
CA ASN A 122 -19.99 6.29 11.14
C ASN A 122 -20.52 7.43 10.23
N GLU A 123 -19.72 8.46 9.98
CA GLU A 123 -20.09 9.51 9.05
C GLU A 123 -19.93 9.08 7.58
N LEU A 124 -18.89 8.28 7.25
CA LEU A 124 -18.76 7.70 5.90
C LEU A 124 -19.98 6.90 5.50
N LYS A 125 -20.50 6.02 6.36
CA LYS A 125 -21.70 5.20 6.11
C LYS A 125 -22.95 6.02 5.76
N LYS A 126 -22.98 7.31 6.08
CA LYS A 126 -24.09 8.22 5.75
C LYS A 126 -23.90 8.88 4.39
N CYS A 127 -22.70 8.83 3.81
CA CYS A 127 -22.40 9.50 2.55
C CYS A 127 -23.01 8.77 1.36
N TYR A 128 -23.46 9.55 0.39
CA TYR A 128 -24.06 9.03 -0.84
C TYR A 128 -23.02 8.45 -1.78
N MET A 129 -21.93 9.17 -1.96
CA MET A 129 -20.82 8.77 -2.82
C MET A 129 -19.54 9.52 -2.47
N GLY A 130 -18.42 9.02 -2.97
CA GLY A 130 -17.12 9.66 -2.82
C GLY A 130 -16.52 10.12 -4.15
N PHE A 131 -15.52 10.98 -4.03
CA PHE A 131 -14.77 11.54 -5.14
C PHE A 131 -13.28 11.27 -4.97
N SER A 132 -12.67 10.60 -5.93
CA SER A 132 -11.25 10.29 -5.97
C SER A 132 -10.57 11.02 -7.13
N PRO A 133 -9.87 12.13 -6.86
CA PRO A 133 -9.29 12.98 -7.89
C PRO A 133 -8.01 12.37 -8.46
N LYS A 134 -7.51 12.93 -9.57
CA LYS A 134 -6.12 12.70 -10.00
C LYS A 134 -5.16 12.99 -8.85
N GLN A 135 -4.11 12.19 -8.71
CA GLN A 135 -3.05 12.41 -7.71
C GLN A 135 -1.72 12.58 -8.42
N LYS A 136 -1.00 13.64 -8.11
CA LYS A 136 0.30 13.92 -8.75
C LYS A 136 1.33 12.79 -8.55
N TYR A 137 1.26 12.15 -7.39
CA TYR A 137 2.12 11.01 -7.05
C TYR A 137 1.22 9.80 -6.81
N GLY A 138 0.67 9.27 -7.91
CA GLY A 138 -0.27 8.15 -7.88
C GLY A 138 0.26 6.94 -7.11
N GLY A 139 -0.64 6.26 -6.46
CA GLY A 139 -0.35 5.10 -5.64
C GLY A 139 -1.64 4.57 -5.03
N TRP A 140 -1.56 3.87 -3.92
CA TRP A 140 -2.74 3.36 -3.26
C TRP A 140 -3.60 4.47 -2.64
N SER A 141 -4.93 4.40 -2.79
CA SER A 141 -5.86 5.36 -2.22
C SER A 141 -6.59 4.78 -1.00
N VAL A 142 -6.02 4.98 0.19
CA VAL A 142 -6.67 4.59 1.45
C VAL A 142 -8.04 5.28 1.62
N ALA A 143 -8.17 6.54 1.21
CA ALA A 143 -9.44 7.27 1.29
C ALA A 143 -10.56 6.58 0.48
N THR A 144 -10.24 6.09 -0.73
CA THR A 144 -11.19 5.36 -1.57
C THR A 144 -11.54 4.00 -0.95
N THR A 145 -10.54 3.24 -0.46
CA THR A 145 -10.80 1.95 0.19
C THR A 145 -11.59 2.10 1.48
N ASP A 146 -11.33 3.14 2.28
CA ASP A 146 -12.12 3.46 3.47
C ASP A 146 -13.60 3.68 3.13
N GLY A 147 -13.88 4.40 2.06
CA GLY A 147 -15.26 4.60 1.61
C GLY A 147 -15.89 3.32 1.12
N MET A 148 -15.24 2.59 0.21
CA MET A 148 -15.76 1.34 -0.36
C MET A 148 -16.06 0.30 0.72
N MET A 149 -15.19 0.12 1.73
CA MET A 149 -15.44 -0.81 2.83
C MET A 149 -16.58 -0.38 3.76
N ASN A 150 -16.97 0.89 3.71
CA ASN A 150 -18.14 1.44 4.41
C ASN A 150 -19.40 1.54 3.52
N GLY A 151 -19.40 0.89 2.33
CA GLY A 151 -20.56 0.84 1.44
C GLY A 151 -20.80 2.14 0.66
N VAL A 152 -19.77 2.94 0.45
CA VAL A 152 -19.82 4.19 -0.33
C VAL A 152 -19.17 3.97 -1.68
N PRO A 153 -19.91 4.11 -2.82
CA PRO A 153 -19.32 4.04 -4.15
C PRO A 153 -18.51 5.30 -4.45
N TYR A 154 -17.51 5.19 -5.33
CA TYR A 154 -16.66 6.31 -5.72
C TYR A 154 -16.64 6.50 -7.22
N ILE A 155 -16.66 7.76 -7.68
CA ILE A 155 -16.14 8.10 -8.98
C ILE A 155 -14.65 8.39 -8.84
N MET A 156 -13.85 7.88 -9.77
CA MET A 156 -12.39 7.94 -9.71
C MET A 156 -11.83 8.58 -10.98
N PHE A 157 -10.74 9.32 -10.84
CA PHE A 157 -10.04 9.80 -12.02
C PHE A 157 -9.49 8.61 -12.82
N ASP A 158 -9.61 8.66 -14.16
CA ASP A 158 -9.13 7.62 -15.07
C ASP A 158 -7.59 7.57 -15.08
N ASP A 159 -7.03 6.83 -14.10
CA ASP A 159 -5.60 6.63 -13.97
C ASP A 159 -5.30 5.19 -13.52
N THR A 160 -4.19 4.64 -13.98
CA THR A 160 -3.82 3.23 -13.86
C THR A 160 -3.91 2.70 -12.42
N TYR A 161 -3.47 3.47 -11.43
CA TYR A 161 -3.49 3.02 -10.03
C TYR A 161 -4.89 2.90 -9.43
N TYR A 162 -5.90 3.62 -9.95
CA TYR A 162 -7.29 3.42 -9.55
C TYR A 162 -7.90 2.19 -10.21
N HIS A 163 -7.50 1.87 -11.45
CA HIS A 163 -7.87 0.59 -12.08
C HIS A 163 -7.29 -0.61 -11.34
N GLU A 164 -6.07 -0.51 -10.80
CA GLU A 164 -5.51 -1.54 -9.93
C GLU A 164 -6.28 -1.68 -8.61
N LEU A 165 -6.76 -0.56 -8.06
CA LEU A 165 -7.54 -0.56 -6.83
C LEU A 165 -8.93 -1.16 -7.05
N TYR A 166 -9.64 -0.73 -8.10
CA TYR A 166 -10.98 -1.22 -8.44
C TYR A 166 -11.32 -0.99 -9.91
N ALA A 167 -10.97 -1.94 -10.78
CA ALA A 167 -11.12 -1.81 -12.24
C ALA A 167 -12.57 -1.71 -12.74
N LYS A 168 -13.56 -2.08 -11.92
CA LYS A 168 -14.99 -2.06 -12.28
C LYS A 168 -15.70 -0.76 -11.88
N GLY A 169 -14.97 0.21 -11.34
CA GLY A 169 -15.54 1.48 -10.88
C GLY A 169 -15.89 2.43 -12.02
N ASP A 170 -16.54 3.52 -11.69
CA ASP A 170 -16.83 4.61 -12.62
C ASP A 170 -15.67 5.59 -12.67
N PHE A 171 -15.16 5.84 -13.88
CA PHE A 171 -14.00 6.69 -14.12
C PHE A 171 -14.37 7.96 -14.89
N PHE A 172 -13.72 9.07 -14.55
CA PHE A 172 -13.84 10.34 -15.25
C PHE A 172 -12.47 10.83 -15.74
N GLN A 173 -12.42 11.48 -16.90
CA GLN A 173 -11.18 11.98 -17.49
C GLN A 173 -11.01 13.51 -17.33
N ASN A 174 -12.13 14.21 -17.14
CA ASN A 174 -12.18 15.67 -17.02
C ASN A 174 -13.32 16.12 -16.10
N ASP A 175 -13.38 17.42 -15.81
CA ASP A 175 -14.37 18.00 -14.92
C ASP A 175 -15.82 17.79 -15.41
N HIS A 176 -16.05 17.83 -16.72
CA HIS A 176 -17.40 17.64 -17.29
C HIS A 176 -17.88 16.21 -17.04
N ASP A 177 -17.05 15.21 -17.29
CA ASP A 177 -17.36 13.80 -17.03
C ASP A 177 -17.65 13.58 -15.56
N ALA A 178 -16.85 14.20 -14.68
CA ALA A 178 -17.05 14.12 -13.23
C ALA A 178 -18.41 14.69 -12.82
N VAL A 179 -18.80 15.86 -13.34
CA VAL A 179 -20.12 16.46 -13.06
C VAL A 179 -21.23 15.54 -13.54
N MET A 180 -21.11 14.99 -14.76
CA MET A 180 -22.14 14.09 -15.33
C MET A 180 -22.28 12.79 -14.52
N LEU A 181 -21.18 12.19 -14.08
CA LEU A 181 -21.20 11.00 -13.22
C LEU A 181 -21.81 11.32 -11.85
N LEU A 182 -21.40 12.40 -11.19
CA LEU A 182 -22.00 12.81 -9.91
C LEU A 182 -23.52 13.03 -10.06
N ASN A 183 -23.94 13.71 -11.14
CA ASN A 183 -25.35 13.94 -11.40
C ASN A 183 -26.11 12.62 -11.62
N LYS A 184 -25.55 11.69 -12.41
CA LYS A 184 -26.12 10.36 -12.65
C LYS A 184 -26.38 9.61 -11.34
N TYR A 185 -25.39 9.58 -10.45
CA TYR A 185 -25.54 8.94 -9.14
C TYR A 185 -26.64 9.58 -8.29
N LEU A 186 -26.72 10.92 -8.27
CA LEU A 186 -27.74 11.64 -7.50
C LEU A 186 -29.17 11.48 -8.07
N ASP A 187 -29.30 11.23 -9.37
CA ASP A 187 -30.57 11.03 -10.06
C ASP A 187 -31.06 9.57 -9.99
N ASP A 188 -30.14 8.60 -9.90
CA ASP A 188 -30.47 7.19 -9.91
C ASP A 188 -29.99 6.46 -8.62
N PRO A 189 -30.82 6.45 -7.55
CA PRO A 189 -30.50 5.75 -6.31
C PRO A 189 -30.28 4.24 -6.49
N ARG A 190 -30.95 3.61 -7.46
CA ARG A 190 -30.77 2.19 -7.74
C ARG A 190 -29.37 1.94 -8.30
N TYR A 191 -28.96 2.70 -9.30
CA TYR A 191 -27.61 2.64 -9.84
C TYR A 191 -26.55 2.85 -8.75
N ARG A 192 -26.74 3.86 -7.89
CA ARG A 192 -25.86 4.12 -6.75
C ARG A 192 -25.71 2.90 -5.85
N ASN A 193 -26.83 2.24 -5.50
CA ASN A 193 -26.81 1.08 -4.62
C ASN A 193 -26.11 -0.12 -5.28
N GLU A 194 -26.38 -0.38 -6.56
CA GLU A 194 -25.72 -1.44 -7.33
C GLU A 194 -24.19 -1.23 -7.36
N GLU A 195 -23.72 -0.01 -7.57
CA GLU A 195 -22.28 0.29 -7.56
C GLU A 195 -21.67 0.22 -6.15
N ALA A 196 -22.41 0.59 -5.12
CA ALA A 196 -21.98 0.45 -3.73
C ALA A 196 -21.80 -1.02 -3.31
N GLU A 197 -22.75 -1.90 -3.69
CA GLU A 197 -22.65 -3.35 -3.44
C GLU A 197 -21.44 -3.95 -4.16
N LYS A 198 -21.26 -3.65 -5.45
CA LYS A 198 -20.12 -4.14 -6.23
C LYS A 198 -18.77 -3.70 -5.63
N ALA A 199 -18.68 -2.46 -5.19
CA ALA A 199 -17.47 -1.92 -4.56
C ALA A 199 -17.21 -2.60 -3.20
N LEU A 200 -18.23 -2.80 -2.39
CA LEU A 200 -18.12 -3.47 -1.10
C LEU A 200 -17.72 -4.95 -1.24
N ASP A 201 -18.29 -5.66 -2.18
CA ASP A 201 -17.95 -7.06 -2.46
C ASP A 201 -16.52 -7.18 -2.98
N TRP A 202 -16.09 -6.25 -3.85
CA TRP A 202 -14.70 -6.21 -4.30
C TRP A 202 -13.71 -6.07 -3.12
N VAL A 203 -14.01 -5.18 -2.16
CA VAL A 203 -13.17 -5.00 -0.95
C VAL A 203 -13.09 -6.30 -0.14
N ARG A 204 -14.22 -6.97 0.06
CA ARG A 204 -14.31 -8.24 0.81
C ARG A 204 -13.48 -9.36 0.17
N GLU A 205 -13.48 -9.41 -1.14
CA GLU A 205 -12.84 -10.48 -1.90
C GLU A 205 -11.34 -10.22 -2.14
N ASN A 206 -10.93 -8.95 -2.28
CA ASN A 206 -9.63 -8.62 -2.82
C ASN A 206 -8.73 -7.78 -1.90
N LEU A 207 -9.30 -7.11 -0.88
CA LEU A 207 -8.55 -6.11 -0.11
C LEU A 207 -8.49 -6.41 1.39
N VAL A 208 -8.68 -7.64 1.82
CA VAL A 208 -8.61 -7.98 3.25
C VAL A 208 -7.17 -8.11 3.70
N TYR A 209 -6.81 -7.37 4.75
CA TYR A 209 -5.44 -7.26 5.27
C TYR A 209 -4.82 -8.60 5.67
N SER A 210 -5.61 -9.53 6.24
CA SER A 210 -5.12 -10.88 6.60
C SER A 210 -4.57 -11.64 5.38
N ASP A 211 -5.25 -11.53 4.24
CA ASP A 211 -4.88 -12.24 3.02
C ASP A 211 -3.64 -11.62 2.38
N GLU A 212 -3.51 -10.29 2.47
CA GLU A 212 -2.32 -9.55 2.04
C GLU A 212 -1.09 -9.84 2.94
N ILE A 213 -1.28 -10.02 4.25
CA ILE A 213 -0.18 -10.44 5.16
C ILE A 213 0.32 -11.84 4.81
N VAL A 214 -0.57 -12.78 4.47
CA VAL A 214 -0.17 -14.14 4.06
C VAL A 214 0.72 -14.05 2.83
N LYS A 215 0.29 -13.36 1.78
CA LYS A 215 1.09 -13.15 0.56
C LYS A 215 2.46 -12.52 0.87
N MET A 216 2.50 -11.52 1.75
CA MET A 216 3.75 -10.89 2.17
C MET A 216 4.67 -11.84 2.93
N ASN A 217 4.12 -12.64 3.85
CA ASN A 217 4.88 -13.64 4.58
C ASN A 217 5.47 -14.70 3.64
N ASP A 218 4.69 -15.19 2.69
CA ASP A 218 5.15 -16.17 1.69
C ASP A 218 6.28 -15.59 0.84
N TYR A 219 6.13 -14.35 0.38
CA TYR A 219 7.19 -13.65 -0.35
C TYR A 219 8.45 -13.47 0.49
N MET A 220 8.33 -13.04 1.76
CA MET A 220 9.48 -12.88 2.66
C MET A 220 10.18 -14.21 2.95
N ASN A 221 9.41 -15.29 3.12
CA ASN A 221 9.96 -16.63 3.32
C ASN A 221 10.69 -17.13 2.07
N ASP A 222 10.15 -16.88 0.88
CA ASP A 222 10.82 -17.19 -0.38
C ASP A 222 12.13 -16.40 -0.54
N LEU A 223 12.11 -15.09 -0.27
CA LEU A 223 13.34 -14.27 -0.28
C LEU A 223 14.39 -14.77 0.71
N LEU A 224 13.98 -15.10 1.94
CA LEU A 224 14.88 -15.63 2.95
C LEU A 224 15.47 -16.98 2.54
N SER A 225 14.66 -17.84 1.92
CA SER A 225 15.11 -19.14 1.41
C SER A 225 16.13 -18.98 0.26
N ARG A 226 15.87 -18.06 -0.68
CA ARG A 226 16.80 -17.73 -1.78
C ARG A 226 18.12 -17.13 -1.26
N GLN A 227 18.06 -16.19 -0.30
CA GLN A 227 19.24 -15.64 0.33
C GLN A 227 20.03 -16.69 1.09
N LYS A 228 19.34 -17.60 1.79
CA LYS A 228 19.99 -18.72 2.50
C LYS A 228 20.72 -19.63 1.53
N VAL A 229 20.07 -20.04 0.43
CA VAL A 229 20.69 -20.89 -0.60
C VAL A 229 21.86 -20.20 -1.31
N MET A 230 21.78 -18.90 -1.61
CA MET A 230 22.89 -18.17 -2.28
C MET A 230 23.99 -17.74 -1.32
N GLY A 231 23.64 -17.19 -0.15
CA GLY A 231 24.62 -16.70 0.82
C GLY A 231 25.34 -17.80 1.58
N ASP A 232 24.59 -18.83 2.01
CA ASP A 232 25.17 -19.92 2.79
C ASP A 232 26.00 -20.88 1.91
N SER A 233 25.58 -21.12 0.65
CA SER A 233 26.33 -22.04 -0.21
C SER A 233 27.65 -21.47 -0.72
N ILE A 234 27.71 -20.20 -1.12
CA ILE A 234 28.94 -19.58 -1.65
C ILE A 234 29.93 -19.30 -0.51
N LYS A 235 29.49 -18.55 0.51
CA LYS A 235 30.36 -18.18 1.64
C LYS A 235 30.72 -19.36 2.51
N LEU A 236 29.78 -20.28 2.76
CA LEU A 236 30.09 -21.50 3.50
C LEU A 236 31.07 -22.37 2.75
N LYS A 237 30.96 -22.51 1.43
CA LYS A 237 31.92 -23.21 0.60
C LYS A 237 33.30 -22.56 0.64
N GLU A 238 33.37 -21.22 0.54
CA GLU A 238 34.64 -20.48 0.65
C GLU A 238 35.29 -20.69 2.03
N ILE A 239 34.51 -20.68 3.11
CA ILE A 239 34.97 -20.96 4.48
C ILE A 239 35.50 -22.39 4.59
N ILE A 240 34.75 -23.37 4.09
CA ILE A 240 35.18 -24.78 4.09
C ILE A 240 36.48 -24.97 3.29
N ASP A 241 36.59 -24.39 2.09
CA ASP A 241 37.79 -24.45 1.26
C ASP A 241 39.00 -23.75 1.92
N PHE A 242 38.74 -22.72 2.74
CA PHE A 242 39.80 -22.10 3.56
C PHE A 242 40.27 -23.02 4.71
N ILE A 243 39.35 -23.66 5.42
CA ILE A 243 39.63 -24.58 6.54
C ILE A 243 40.37 -25.83 6.03
N LYS A 244 40.05 -26.33 4.83
CA LYS A 244 40.78 -27.44 4.19
C LYS A 244 42.27 -27.17 3.97
N LYS A 245 42.68 -25.91 3.92
CA LYS A 245 44.09 -25.53 3.74
C LYS A 245 44.86 -25.50 5.04
N GLY A 246 44.20 -25.57 6.18
CA GLY A 246 44.74 -25.62 7.51
C GLY A 246 43.80 -25.07 8.59
N PRO A 247 44.10 -25.30 9.86
CA PRO A 247 43.29 -24.84 10.97
C PRO A 247 43.10 -23.32 10.93
N ALA A 248 41.88 -22.86 11.18
CA ALA A 248 41.54 -21.43 11.10
C ALA A 248 40.70 -20.98 12.31
N THR A 249 41.10 -19.88 12.91
CA THR A 249 40.31 -19.21 13.96
C THR A 249 39.13 -18.47 13.38
N LYS A 250 38.09 -18.26 14.20
CA LYS A 250 36.94 -17.44 13.85
C LYS A 250 37.35 -16.09 13.24
N LYS A 251 38.34 -15.41 13.80
CA LYS A 251 38.84 -14.11 13.32
C LYS A 251 39.42 -14.22 11.91
N GLN A 252 40.23 -15.23 11.65
CA GLN A 252 40.80 -15.47 10.32
C GLN A 252 39.73 -15.74 9.28
N LEU A 253 38.70 -16.51 9.62
CA LEU A 253 37.57 -16.78 8.72
C LEU A 253 36.76 -15.51 8.43
N MET A 254 36.52 -14.69 9.46
CA MET A 254 35.84 -13.41 9.27
C MET A 254 36.62 -12.42 8.41
N ASP A 255 37.93 -12.35 8.61
CA ASP A 255 38.81 -11.49 7.82
C ASP A 255 38.90 -11.99 6.36
N PHE A 256 38.98 -13.32 6.16
CA PHE A 256 39.02 -13.95 4.83
C PHE A 256 37.77 -13.66 3.97
N VAL A 257 36.60 -13.73 4.54
CA VAL A 257 35.35 -13.45 3.81
C VAL A 257 34.98 -11.96 3.76
N GLY A 258 35.82 -11.08 4.28
CA GLY A 258 35.64 -9.63 4.22
C GLY A 258 34.44 -9.13 5.04
N TRP A 259 34.12 -9.79 6.15
CA TRP A 259 32.97 -9.41 6.96
C TRP A 259 33.21 -8.12 7.74
N GLY A 260 32.45 -7.09 7.36
CA GLY A 260 32.40 -5.85 8.11
C GLY A 260 31.60 -5.96 9.42
N ARG A 261 31.67 -4.91 10.25
CA ARG A 261 30.90 -4.78 11.51
C ARG A 261 29.40 -4.93 11.23
N GLY A 262 28.75 -5.95 11.79
CA GLY A 262 27.29 -6.15 11.74
C GLY A 262 26.82 -7.50 11.16
N ILE A 263 27.67 -8.29 10.53
CA ILE A 263 27.28 -9.63 10.07
C ILE A 263 27.27 -10.60 11.25
N LYS A 264 26.12 -11.24 11.47
CA LYS A 264 25.98 -12.24 12.53
C LYS A 264 26.71 -13.52 12.16
N TRP A 265 27.73 -13.89 12.94
CA TRP A 265 28.49 -15.13 12.78
C TRP A 265 27.66 -16.39 13.09
N THR A 266 26.64 -16.28 13.94
CA THR A 266 25.89 -17.42 14.49
C THR A 266 25.37 -18.43 13.47
N PRO A 267 24.78 -18.04 12.32
CA PRO A 267 24.31 -19.00 11.32
C PRO A 267 25.47 -19.85 10.74
N TYR A 268 26.58 -19.21 10.43
CA TYR A 268 27.75 -19.90 9.85
C TYR A 268 28.46 -20.81 10.87
N ARG A 269 28.55 -20.37 12.12
CA ARG A 269 29.06 -21.23 13.21
C ARG A 269 28.23 -22.50 13.31
N ARG A 270 26.89 -22.41 13.28
CA ARG A 270 26.04 -23.59 13.36
C ARG A 270 26.26 -24.51 12.17
N ALA A 271 26.28 -23.97 10.92
CA ALA A 271 26.53 -24.75 9.72
C ALA A 271 27.90 -25.42 9.72
N LEU A 272 28.97 -24.77 10.27
CA LEU A 272 30.29 -25.39 10.43
C LEU A 272 30.29 -26.48 11.51
N MET A 273 29.61 -26.28 12.63
CA MET A 273 29.47 -27.26 13.70
C MET A 273 28.67 -28.50 13.27
N ASP A 274 27.70 -28.32 12.35
CA ASP A 274 26.91 -29.43 11.81
C ASP A 274 27.60 -30.13 10.63
N HIS A 275 28.76 -29.65 10.18
CA HIS A 275 29.50 -30.25 9.06
C HIS A 275 30.30 -31.46 9.52
N PRO A 276 30.16 -32.66 8.87
CA PRO A 276 30.71 -33.92 9.37
C PRO A 276 32.25 -33.96 9.46
N ASN A 277 32.94 -33.12 8.71
CA ASN A 277 34.40 -33.10 8.65
C ASN A 277 35.01 -31.85 9.30
N ILE A 278 34.28 -31.06 10.09
CA ILE A 278 34.79 -29.87 10.74
C ILE A 278 34.62 -30.00 12.25
N PHE A 279 35.71 -29.87 12.98
CA PHE A 279 35.75 -29.91 14.42
C PHE A 279 36.14 -28.53 14.98
N ASP A 280 35.45 -28.12 16.06
CA ASP A 280 35.79 -26.94 16.85
C ASP A 280 36.58 -27.41 18.09
N THR A 281 37.69 -26.77 18.37
CA THR A 281 38.54 -27.12 19.55
C THR A 281 37.87 -26.86 20.90
N MET A 282 36.66 -26.24 20.90
CA MET A 282 35.89 -25.92 22.15
C MET A 282 36.66 -24.97 23.11
N ASP A 283 37.74 -24.33 22.70
CA ASP A 283 38.52 -23.43 23.51
C ASP A 283 37.90 -22.03 23.61
N GLU A 284 38.42 -21.17 24.49
CA GLU A 284 38.05 -19.75 24.58
C GLU A 284 38.17 -19.00 23.26
N TYR A 285 39.08 -19.46 22.38
CA TYR A 285 39.29 -18.98 21.00
C TYR A 285 39.12 -20.14 20.01
N PRO A 286 37.89 -20.51 19.64
CA PRO A 286 37.61 -21.69 18.84
C PRO A 286 38.35 -21.69 17.51
N THR A 287 39.06 -22.81 17.26
CA THR A 287 39.76 -23.08 16.01
C THR A 287 39.01 -24.19 15.26
N TYR A 288 38.71 -23.96 13.99
CA TYR A 288 38.05 -24.91 13.13
C TYR A 288 39.07 -25.73 12.38
N ILE A 289 38.97 -27.02 12.43
CA ILE A 289 39.91 -27.98 11.85
C ILE A 289 39.12 -28.88 10.89
N TRP A 290 39.69 -29.10 9.70
CA TRP A 290 39.16 -30.09 8.75
C TRP A 290 39.78 -31.45 9.04
N ASP A 291 38.94 -32.49 9.08
CA ASP A 291 39.37 -33.89 9.23
C ASP A 291 38.95 -34.67 8.00
N ASP A 292 39.87 -35.37 7.37
CA ASP A 292 39.67 -36.18 6.18
C ASP A 292 39.26 -37.63 6.51
N CYS A 293 38.98 -37.99 7.79
CA CYS A 293 38.63 -39.35 8.21
C CYS A 293 37.24 -39.80 7.75
#